data_d718fe07b4551c79b6dd3091b87ddf10
#
_entry.id   d718fe07b4551c79b6dd3091b87ddf10
#
_cell.length_a   1.000
_cell.length_b   1.000
_cell.length_c   1.000
_cell.angle_alpha   90.00
_cell.angle_beta   90.00
_cell.angle_gamma   90.00
#
_symmetry.space_group_name_H-M   'P 1'
#
loop_
_entity.id
_entity.type
_entity.pdbx_description
1 polymer ?
#
loop_
_entity_poly.entity_id
_entity_poly.type
_entity_poly.pdbx_seq_one_letter_code
_entity_poly.pdbx_strand_id
1 'polypeptide(L)'
;SDSIKLVVVSDNDALYYKVVKGVTSIVEKSALGITTSVGDFSTGLSEPSFTERLVDDSYSLPSGKRSRYDNTYKEATVSCNKDGHTVQFIFRVYDDGVAYRYAILGSGDISVYAENSECLPVRQEKVYSQQYTKNNQALYEENDTEFMACELYTPLPLLVHTGSDYLLLTEAMVNGNYCGSSLFVNEETKAYGYRLVGNVAATLPLYTPWRVLMVGSLESIAESVILENLNDKTALTNLSWVKPGRAVWNFGGEDFHSDYLSMSNIKKYIDWAKQQGWEYFTLDKCWEQNGV
;
A
#
# COMPACT_ATOMS: atom_id res chain seq x y z
N SER A 1 0.17 25.56 -10.46
CA SER A 1 -0.31 24.20 -10.10
C SER A 1 0.01 23.97 -8.63
N ASP A 2 -0.95 23.46 -7.90
CA ASP A 2 -0.83 23.15 -6.46
C ASP A 2 0.03 21.90 -6.28
N SER A 3 1.34 22.06 -6.45
CA SER A 3 2.29 20.94 -6.35
C SER A 3 2.31 20.35 -4.95
N ILE A 4 2.35 19.01 -4.87
CA ILE A 4 2.55 18.29 -3.62
C ILE A 4 4.03 18.39 -3.21
N LYS A 5 4.25 18.64 -1.92
CA LYS A 5 5.57 18.69 -1.32
C LYS A 5 5.60 17.76 -0.10
N LEU A 6 6.67 17.01 0.01
CA LEU A 6 7.01 16.27 1.23
C LEU A 6 8.15 17.00 1.91
N VAL A 7 7.99 17.31 3.20
CA VAL A 7 8.99 17.98 4.02
C VAL A 7 9.47 17.00 5.09
N VAL A 8 10.73 16.64 5.04
CA VAL A 8 11.36 15.80 6.08
C VAL A 8 11.97 16.69 7.14
N VAL A 9 11.68 16.39 8.39
CA VAL A 9 12.13 17.17 9.57
C VAL A 9 12.93 16.26 10.48
N SER A 10 14.15 16.68 10.82
CA SER A 10 14.95 16.05 11.88
C SER A 10 14.76 16.83 13.17
N ASP A 11 14.37 16.14 14.24
CA ASP A 11 14.12 16.73 15.55
C ASP A 11 14.46 15.70 16.66
N ASN A 12 15.36 16.06 17.57
CA ASN A 12 15.80 15.21 18.68
C ASN A 12 16.23 13.79 18.26
N ASP A 13 17.11 13.71 17.26
CA ASP A 13 17.64 12.44 16.70
C ASP A 13 16.56 11.49 16.15
N ALA A 14 15.42 12.03 15.78
CA ALA A 14 14.30 11.33 15.13
C ALA A 14 13.94 12.02 13.81
N LEU A 15 13.32 11.28 12.91
CA LEU A 15 12.82 11.81 11.64
C LEU A 15 11.30 11.86 11.64
N TYR A 16 10.78 12.92 11.05
CA TYR A 16 9.37 13.19 10.84
C TYR A 16 9.13 13.64 9.43
N TYR A 17 7.89 13.56 8.97
CA TYR A 17 7.51 14.13 7.69
C TYR A 17 6.23 14.97 7.78
N LYS A 18 6.02 15.83 6.79
CA LYS A 18 4.80 16.60 6.54
C LYS A 18 4.47 16.52 5.05
N VAL A 19 3.18 16.62 4.73
CA VAL A 19 2.72 16.73 3.33
C VAL A 19 1.94 18.02 3.15
N VAL A 20 2.31 18.77 2.12
CA VAL A 20 1.72 20.07 1.79
C VAL A 20 1.30 20.06 0.33
N LYS A 21 0.10 20.55 0.01
CA LYS A 21 -0.38 20.78 -1.35
C LYS A 21 -0.53 22.27 -1.59
N GLY A 22 0.28 22.81 -2.52
CA GLY A 22 0.37 24.27 -2.70
C GLY A 22 0.86 24.96 -1.44
N VAL A 23 -0.06 25.66 -0.75
CA VAL A 23 0.18 26.31 0.56
C VAL A 23 -0.56 25.65 1.72
N THR A 24 -1.37 24.65 1.42
CA THR A 24 -2.23 23.97 2.41
C THR A 24 -1.50 22.75 2.99
N SER A 25 -1.37 22.69 4.31
CA SER A 25 -0.90 21.47 5.00
C SER A 25 -1.98 20.40 4.92
N ILE A 26 -1.62 19.20 4.52
CA ILE A 26 -2.51 18.03 4.45
C ILE A 26 -2.21 17.06 5.59
N VAL A 27 -0.92 16.81 5.82
CA VAL A 27 -0.43 15.95 6.90
C VAL A 27 0.54 16.75 7.75
N GLU A 28 0.27 16.80 9.04
CA GLU A 28 1.12 17.47 10.03
C GLU A 28 2.37 16.63 10.36
N LYS A 29 3.21 17.17 11.24
CA LYS A 29 4.44 16.49 11.69
C LYS A 29 4.10 15.10 12.20
N SER A 30 4.41 14.09 11.38
CA SER A 30 4.12 12.68 11.61
C SER A 30 5.42 11.91 11.79
N ALA A 31 5.47 11.00 12.74
CA ALA A 31 6.66 10.23 13.08
C ALA A 31 7.03 9.23 11.97
N LEU A 32 8.32 8.94 11.87
CA LEU A 32 8.89 7.86 11.08
C LEU A 32 9.69 6.93 11.99
N GLY A 33 9.62 5.63 11.75
CA GLY A 33 10.41 4.66 12.50
C GLY A 33 10.05 3.22 12.21
N ILE A 34 10.97 2.34 12.54
CA ILE A 34 10.82 0.89 12.41
C ILE A 34 11.63 0.19 13.50
N THR A 35 11.00 -0.76 14.18
CA THR A 35 11.65 -1.58 15.22
C THR A 35 11.94 -2.97 14.69
N THR A 36 13.18 -3.41 14.83
CA THR A 36 13.68 -4.68 14.30
C THR A 36 14.55 -5.42 15.31
N SER A 37 14.95 -6.64 14.98
CA SER A 37 15.90 -7.43 15.79
C SER A 37 17.30 -6.83 15.87
N VAL A 38 17.66 -5.90 14.97
CA VAL A 38 18.97 -5.23 14.93
C VAL A 38 18.94 -3.80 15.47
N GLY A 39 17.78 -3.30 15.87
CA GLY A 39 17.62 -1.99 16.50
C GLY A 39 16.25 -1.37 16.28
N ASP A 40 15.96 -0.35 17.09
CA ASP A 40 14.82 0.54 16.92
C ASP A 40 15.29 1.83 16.25
N PHE A 41 14.84 2.05 15.02
CA PHE A 41 15.22 3.20 14.19
C PHE A 41 14.19 4.34 14.24
N SER A 42 13.47 4.49 15.34
CA SER A 42 12.54 5.60 15.57
C SER A 42 13.24 6.84 16.15
N THR A 43 14.29 6.63 16.95
CA THR A 43 15.06 7.69 17.62
C THR A 43 16.53 7.31 17.72
N GLY A 44 17.38 8.24 18.15
CA GLY A 44 18.83 8.01 18.30
C GLY A 44 19.53 7.84 16.95
N LEU A 45 18.98 8.44 15.90
CA LEU A 45 19.56 8.41 14.55
C LEU A 45 20.70 9.41 14.45
N SER A 46 21.82 8.97 13.89
CA SER A 46 23.05 9.77 13.75
C SER A 46 23.49 9.91 12.29
N GLU A 47 24.31 10.92 12.04
CA GLU A 47 24.98 11.15 10.75
C GLU A 47 24.04 11.16 9.54
N PRO A 48 22.96 11.98 9.53
CA PRO A 48 22.04 12.00 8.42
C PRO A 48 22.74 12.51 7.15
N SER A 49 22.63 11.72 6.08
CA SER A 49 23.03 12.12 4.73
C SER A 49 21.81 12.13 3.82
N PHE A 50 21.80 13.02 2.85
CA PHE A 50 20.66 13.26 1.97
C PHE A 50 21.08 13.14 0.52
N THR A 51 20.28 12.44 -0.28
CA THR A 51 20.39 12.40 -1.74
C THR A 51 19.03 12.62 -2.37
N GLU A 52 19.00 13.27 -3.55
CA GLU A 52 17.79 13.54 -4.30
C GLU A 52 18.04 13.31 -5.79
N ARG A 53 17.04 12.77 -6.48
CA ARG A 53 17.07 12.61 -7.94
C ARG A 53 15.68 12.72 -8.55
N LEU A 54 15.60 13.23 -9.77
CA LEU A 54 14.42 13.13 -10.61
C LEU A 54 14.53 11.84 -11.43
N VAL A 55 13.45 11.08 -11.46
CA VAL A 55 13.35 9.81 -12.19
C VAL A 55 12.22 9.89 -13.19
N ASP A 56 12.47 9.42 -14.41
CA ASP A 56 11.46 9.15 -15.43
C ASP A 56 11.66 7.69 -15.86
N ASP A 57 10.70 6.85 -15.49
CA ASP A 57 10.73 5.40 -15.73
C ASP A 57 9.39 4.92 -16.29
N SER A 58 8.95 5.51 -17.40
CA SER A 58 7.70 5.17 -18.06
C SER A 58 7.71 3.75 -18.61
N TYR A 59 6.56 3.08 -18.60
CA TYR A 59 6.42 1.69 -19.02
C TYR A 59 5.03 1.42 -19.64
N SER A 60 4.84 0.22 -20.17
CA SER A 60 3.55 -0.23 -20.73
C SER A 60 3.12 -1.56 -20.12
N LEU A 61 1.82 -1.71 -19.91
CA LEU A 61 1.21 -2.95 -19.45
C LEU A 61 0.18 -3.44 -20.48
N PRO A 62 0.00 -4.77 -20.63
CA PRO A 62 -0.99 -5.34 -21.56
C PRO A 62 -2.43 -5.17 -21.08
N SER A 63 -2.64 -4.85 -19.79
CA SER A 63 -3.93 -4.63 -19.16
C SER A 63 -3.77 -3.70 -17.95
N GLY A 64 -4.86 -3.14 -17.44
CA GLY A 64 -4.89 -2.22 -16.32
C GLY A 64 -5.65 -0.94 -16.65
N LYS A 65 -5.53 0.10 -15.84
CA LYS A 65 -6.18 1.41 -16.06
C LYS A 65 -5.73 2.08 -17.36
N ARG A 66 -4.46 1.89 -17.74
CA ARG A 66 -3.83 2.52 -18.92
C ARG A 66 -2.97 1.51 -19.66
N SER A 67 -2.75 1.71 -20.95
CA SER A 67 -1.78 0.91 -21.73
C SER A 67 -0.34 1.40 -21.57
N ARG A 68 -0.18 2.70 -21.25
CA ARG A 68 1.12 3.34 -20.96
C ARG A 68 1.02 4.09 -19.64
N TYR A 69 2.03 3.94 -18.81
CA TYR A 69 2.19 4.59 -17.53
C TYR A 69 3.39 5.54 -17.58
N ASP A 70 3.14 6.81 -17.33
CA ASP A 70 4.18 7.80 -17.13
C ASP A 70 4.57 7.75 -15.66
N ASN A 71 5.81 7.33 -15.37
CA ASN A 71 6.32 7.15 -14.02
C ASN A 71 7.44 8.17 -13.75
N THR A 72 7.04 9.44 -13.62
CA THR A 72 7.94 10.53 -13.28
C THR A 72 7.76 10.92 -11.83
N TYR A 73 8.83 10.92 -11.06
CA TYR A 73 8.81 11.26 -9.65
C TYR A 73 10.14 11.83 -9.17
N LYS A 74 10.09 12.56 -8.07
CA LYS A 74 11.26 12.96 -7.32
C LYS A 74 11.50 11.94 -6.21
N GLU A 75 12.68 11.32 -6.17
CA GLU A 75 13.09 10.41 -5.10
C GLU A 75 14.11 11.09 -4.20
N ALA A 76 13.88 11.02 -2.90
CA ALA A 76 14.80 11.47 -1.87
C ALA A 76 15.13 10.32 -0.92
N THR A 77 16.37 10.22 -0.51
CA THR A 77 16.82 9.24 0.48
C THR A 77 17.56 9.95 1.60
N VAL A 78 17.09 9.75 2.83
CA VAL A 78 17.80 10.13 4.04
C VAL A 78 18.40 8.86 4.63
N SER A 79 19.74 8.79 4.69
CA SER A 79 20.46 7.67 5.30
C SER A 79 20.96 8.08 6.67
N CYS A 80 20.68 7.27 7.68
CA CYS A 80 21.12 7.47 9.07
C CYS A 80 21.79 6.21 9.59
N ASN A 81 22.64 6.38 10.59
CA ASN A 81 23.30 5.28 11.29
C ASN A 81 22.77 5.14 12.71
N LYS A 82 22.62 3.90 13.17
CA LYS A 82 22.34 3.56 14.56
C LYS A 82 22.83 2.15 14.88
N ASP A 83 23.52 1.97 15.99
CA ASP A 83 23.99 0.68 16.51
C ASP A 83 24.77 -0.16 15.47
N GLY A 84 25.57 0.51 14.62
CA GLY A 84 26.37 -0.13 13.57
C GLY A 84 25.59 -0.52 12.31
N HIS A 85 24.30 -0.18 12.22
CA HIS A 85 23.47 -0.41 11.06
C HIS A 85 23.10 0.89 10.36
N THR A 86 22.99 0.84 9.03
CA THR A 86 22.51 1.95 8.21
C THR A 86 21.04 1.70 7.85
N VAL A 87 20.19 2.64 8.24
CA VAL A 87 18.79 2.70 7.81
C VAL A 87 18.61 3.83 6.80
N GLN A 88 17.85 3.57 5.75
CA GLN A 88 17.47 4.56 4.75
C GLN A 88 15.97 4.79 4.81
N PHE A 89 15.58 6.05 4.84
CA PHE A 89 14.23 6.54 4.68
C PHE A 89 14.10 7.02 3.24
N ILE A 90 13.39 6.26 2.41
CA ILE A 90 13.27 6.51 0.96
C ILE A 90 11.90 7.09 0.70
N PHE A 91 11.86 8.25 0.05
CA PHE A 91 10.65 8.99 -0.26
C PHE A 91 10.49 9.15 -1.77
N ARG A 92 9.28 9.04 -2.27
CA ARG A 92 8.91 9.41 -3.64
C ARG A 92 7.77 10.42 -3.62
N VAL A 93 7.90 11.46 -4.44
CA VAL A 93 6.89 12.51 -4.58
C VAL A 93 6.41 12.52 -6.02
N TYR A 94 5.10 12.40 -6.18
CA TYR A 94 4.35 12.45 -7.43
C TYR A 94 3.45 13.69 -7.45
N ASP A 95 2.81 13.98 -8.58
CA ASP A 95 1.88 15.10 -8.71
C ASP A 95 0.57 14.89 -7.91
N ASP A 96 0.22 13.65 -7.62
CA ASP A 96 -1.02 13.23 -6.96
C ASP A 96 -0.80 12.51 -5.61
N GLY A 97 0.45 12.50 -5.08
CA GLY A 97 0.73 11.90 -3.78
C GLY A 97 2.19 11.71 -3.46
N VAL A 98 2.43 11.10 -2.31
CA VAL A 98 3.76 10.76 -1.82
C VAL A 98 3.79 9.32 -1.34
N ALA A 99 4.97 8.72 -1.36
CA ALA A 99 5.19 7.41 -0.77
C ALA A 99 6.51 7.38 -0.01
N TYR A 100 6.59 6.56 1.04
CA TYR A 100 7.85 6.29 1.74
C TYR A 100 7.99 4.83 2.09
N ARG A 101 9.23 4.39 2.24
CA ARG A 101 9.59 3.07 2.77
C ARG A 101 10.93 3.11 3.48
N TYR A 102 11.23 2.06 4.20
CA TYR A 102 12.52 1.84 4.85
C TYR A 102 13.38 0.88 4.04
N ALA A 103 14.69 1.11 4.05
CA ALA A 103 15.68 0.12 3.69
C ALA A 103 16.66 -0.04 4.85
N ILE A 104 16.91 -1.26 5.29
CA ILE A 104 17.91 -1.58 6.30
C ILE A 104 19.03 -2.33 5.58
N LEU A 105 20.21 -1.71 5.55
CA LEU A 105 21.35 -2.23 4.80
C LEU A 105 22.14 -3.24 5.64
N GLY A 106 22.85 -4.12 4.97
CA GLY A 106 23.70 -5.13 5.61
C GLY A 106 23.51 -6.52 5.03
N SER A 107 23.80 -7.53 5.84
CA SER A 107 23.65 -8.95 5.49
C SER A 107 23.26 -9.75 6.72
N GLY A 108 22.63 -10.91 6.50
CA GLY A 108 22.14 -11.80 7.56
C GLY A 108 20.63 -11.69 7.78
N ASP A 109 20.15 -12.44 8.75
CA ASP A 109 18.70 -12.50 9.06
C ASP A 109 18.28 -11.31 9.91
N ILE A 110 17.04 -10.86 9.69
CA ILE A 110 16.40 -9.78 10.42
C ILE A 110 14.94 -10.12 10.69
N SER A 111 14.42 -9.63 11.82
CA SER A 111 12.98 -9.64 12.10
C SER A 111 12.50 -8.21 12.28
N VAL A 112 11.39 -7.85 11.64
CA VAL A 112 10.67 -6.58 11.89
C VAL A 112 9.58 -6.85 12.90
N TYR A 113 9.54 -6.05 13.96
CA TYR A 113 8.58 -6.19 15.06
C TYR A 113 7.45 -5.17 14.94
N ALA A 114 7.75 -3.94 14.51
CA ALA A 114 6.78 -2.87 14.36
C ALA A 114 7.25 -1.81 13.34
N GLU A 115 6.30 -1.15 12.69
CA GLU A 115 6.51 0.12 12.03
C GLU A 115 5.92 1.23 12.92
N ASN A 116 6.79 2.13 13.38
CA ASN A 116 6.43 3.21 14.30
C ASN A 116 6.09 4.50 13.54
N SER A 117 5.78 4.37 12.25
CA SER A 117 5.35 5.47 11.41
C SER A 117 3.93 5.88 11.72
N GLU A 118 3.66 7.17 11.62
CA GLU A 118 2.34 7.75 11.81
C GLU A 118 1.93 8.60 10.61
N CYS A 119 0.64 8.86 10.49
CA CYS A 119 0.08 9.87 9.60
C CYS A 119 -0.96 10.67 10.39
N LEU A 120 -0.70 11.97 10.59
CA LEU A 120 -1.59 12.91 11.27
C LEU A 120 -2.21 13.87 10.24
N PRO A 121 -3.41 13.59 9.70
CA PRO A 121 -4.10 14.56 8.84
C PRO A 121 -4.40 15.84 9.61
N VAL A 122 -4.16 17.00 8.97
CA VAL A 122 -4.44 18.33 9.58
C VAL A 122 -5.89 18.47 9.97
N ARG A 123 -6.76 17.92 9.12
CA ARG A 123 -8.20 17.97 9.28
C ARG A 123 -8.81 16.65 8.86
N GLN A 124 -9.81 16.22 9.61
CA GLN A 124 -10.55 15.00 9.35
C GLN A 124 -12.03 15.32 9.49
N GLU A 125 -12.69 15.73 8.40
CA GLU A 125 -14.12 16.02 8.42
C GLU A 125 -14.93 14.74 8.41
N LYS A 126 -14.49 13.78 7.58
CA LYS A 126 -15.09 12.46 7.43
C LYS A 126 -14.03 11.43 7.10
N VAL A 127 -14.27 10.21 7.51
CA VAL A 127 -13.40 9.07 7.27
C VAL A 127 -14.23 7.95 6.63
N TYR A 128 -13.77 7.45 5.52
CA TYR A 128 -14.36 6.30 4.84
C TYR A 128 -13.50 5.09 5.13
N SER A 129 -14.05 4.17 5.90
CA SER A 129 -13.34 3.00 6.42
C SER A 129 -14.26 1.79 6.47
N GLN A 130 -13.68 0.63 6.67
CA GLN A 130 -14.42 -0.58 6.98
C GLN A 130 -13.92 -1.18 8.29
N GLN A 131 -14.78 -1.93 8.95
CA GLN A 131 -14.38 -2.69 10.13
C GLN A 131 -13.35 -3.78 9.72
N TYR A 132 -12.31 -3.96 10.54
CA TYR A 132 -11.33 -5.01 10.30
C TYR A 132 -11.97 -6.41 10.41
N THR A 133 -11.89 -7.17 9.35
CA THR A 133 -12.27 -8.58 9.30
C THR A 133 -11.15 -9.40 8.68
N LYS A 134 -11.03 -10.67 9.07
CA LYS A 134 -9.95 -11.55 8.55
C LYS A 134 -9.99 -11.74 7.03
N ASN A 135 -11.17 -11.66 6.43
CA ASN A 135 -11.37 -11.80 4.99
C ASN A 135 -11.42 -10.46 4.24
N ASN A 136 -11.33 -9.34 4.96
CA ASN A 136 -11.37 -7.98 4.42
C ASN A 136 -12.60 -7.72 3.51
N GLN A 137 -13.77 -8.22 3.89
CA GLN A 137 -15.00 -8.15 3.09
C GLN A 137 -16.13 -7.37 3.79
N ALA A 138 -15.79 -6.52 4.76
CA ALA A 138 -16.77 -5.60 5.33
C ALA A 138 -17.11 -4.47 4.34
N LEU A 139 -18.27 -3.83 4.51
CA LEU A 139 -18.62 -2.65 3.72
C LEU A 139 -17.82 -1.43 4.20
N TYR A 140 -17.51 -0.54 3.26
CA TYR A 140 -17.01 0.79 3.58
C TYR A 140 -18.17 1.66 4.04
N GLU A 141 -17.96 2.37 5.14
CA GLU A 141 -18.92 3.29 5.74
C GLU A 141 -18.29 4.66 5.94
N GLU A 142 -19.12 5.69 5.91
CA GLU A 142 -18.71 7.04 6.28
C GLU A 142 -18.79 7.14 7.81
N ASN A 143 -17.67 7.44 8.43
CA ASN A 143 -17.50 7.51 9.87
C ASN A 143 -17.00 8.90 10.27
N ASP A 144 -17.28 9.29 11.50
CA ASP A 144 -16.63 10.43 12.13
C ASP A 144 -15.30 10.00 12.81
N THR A 145 -14.54 10.99 13.26
CA THR A 145 -13.25 10.75 13.90
C THR A 145 -13.36 10.13 15.30
N GLU A 146 -14.50 10.32 15.97
CA GLU A 146 -14.74 9.70 17.28
C GLU A 146 -14.96 8.19 17.14
N PHE A 147 -15.69 7.79 16.09
CA PHE A 147 -15.87 6.38 15.75
C PHE A 147 -14.52 5.70 15.50
N MET A 148 -13.65 6.33 14.69
CA MET A 148 -12.34 5.77 14.38
C MET A 148 -11.45 5.60 15.63
N ALA A 149 -11.58 6.47 16.62
CA ALA A 149 -10.83 6.34 17.86
C ALA A 149 -11.30 5.15 18.75
N CYS A 150 -12.52 4.66 18.54
CA CYS A 150 -13.08 3.51 19.26
C CYS A 150 -12.76 2.18 18.56
N GLU A 151 -12.46 2.19 17.27
CA GLU A 151 -12.13 0.97 16.52
C GLU A 151 -10.67 0.57 16.77
N LEU A 152 -10.46 -0.68 17.14
CA LEU A 152 -9.12 -1.19 17.43
C LEU A 152 -8.23 -1.16 16.18
N TYR A 153 -8.78 -1.51 15.02
CA TYR A 153 -8.05 -1.55 13.75
C TYR A 153 -8.98 -1.33 12.57
N THR A 154 -8.44 -0.65 11.54
CA THR A 154 -9.09 -0.55 10.23
C THR A 154 -8.14 -1.06 9.14
N PRO A 155 -8.61 -1.82 8.14
CA PRO A 155 -7.77 -2.23 7.03
C PRO A 155 -7.45 -1.05 6.10
N LEU A 156 -6.43 -1.20 5.28
CA LEU A 156 -6.16 -0.34 4.14
C LEU A 156 -7.03 -0.75 2.94
N PRO A 157 -7.37 0.19 2.05
CA PRO A 157 -7.12 1.62 2.11
C PRO A 157 -8.05 2.36 3.09
N LEU A 158 -7.61 3.51 3.58
CA LEU A 158 -8.40 4.44 4.38
C LEU A 158 -8.50 5.78 3.64
N LEU A 159 -9.71 6.33 3.48
CA LEU A 159 -9.92 7.62 2.82
C LEU A 159 -10.40 8.65 3.85
N VAL A 160 -9.70 9.79 3.92
CA VAL A 160 -10.01 10.90 4.82
C VAL A 160 -10.39 12.12 4.00
N HIS A 161 -11.52 12.76 4.29
CA HIS A 161 -11.89 14.06 3.77
C HIS A 161 -11.24 15.15 4.62
N THR A 162 -10.33 15.93 4.03
CA THR A 162 -9.51 16.94 4.73
C THR A 162 -10.04 18.36 4.55
N GLY A 163 -11.29 18.52 4.14
CA GLY A 163 -11.97 19.80 3.86
C GLY A 163 -12.00 20.13 2.37
N SER A 164 -10.90 20.50 1.77
CA SER A 164 -10.82 20.80 0.34
C SER A 164 -10.40 19.60 -0.52
N ASP A 165 -9.68 18.67 0.06
CA ASP A 165 -9.10 17.52 -0.61
C ASP A 165 -9.45 16.22 0.12
N TYR A 166 -9.10 15.11 -0.50
CA TYR A 166 -9.09 13.80 0.12
C TYR A 166 -7.66 13.31 0.28
N LEU A 167 -7.43 12.56 1.35
CA LEU A 167 -6.19 11.84 1.63
C LEU A 167 -6.50 10.34 1.67
N LEU A 168 -5.95 9.58 0.75
CA LEU A 168 -6.04 8.11 0.75
C LEU A 168 -4.75 7.53 1.30
N LEU A 169 -4.85 6.77 2.39
CA LEU A 169 -3.76 5.98 2.96
C LEU A 169 -3.85 4.55 2.42
N THR A 170 -2.77 4.05 1.86
CA THR A 170 -2.67 2.68 1.35
C THR A 170 -1.22 2.20 1.33
N GLU A 171 -0.97 1.05 0.72
CA GLU A 171 0.36 0.46 0.61
C GLU A 171 0.60 -0.12 -0.79
N ALA A 172 1.85 -0.25 -1.18
CA ALA A 172 2.26 -0.87 -2.43
C ALA A 172 3.50 -1.73 -2.24
N MET A 173 3.79 -2.62 -3.19
CA MET A 173 4.95 -3.51 -3.15
C MET A 173 4.96 -4.43 -1.92
N VAL A 174 3.80 -4.94 -1.53
CA VAL A 174 3.68 -5.98 -0.50
C VAL A 174 4.08 -7.31 -1.12
N ASN A 175 5.30 -7.74 -0.84
CA ASN A 175 5.85 -8.95 -1.44
C ASN A 175 6.70 -9.75 -0.44
N GLY A 176 7.10 -10.94 -0.89
CA GLY A 176 7.92 -11.85 -0.12
C GLY A 176 7.26 -12.24 1.20
N ASN A 177 8.00 -12.10 2.29
CA ASN A 177 7.54 -12.43 3.63
C ASN A 177 6.89 -11.24 4.36
N TYR A 178 6.87 -10.06 3.74
CA TYR A 178 6.28 -8.88 4.37
C TYR A 178 4.75 -8.96 4.27
N CYS A 179 4.05 -8.86 5.39
CA CYS A 179 2.60 -8.87 5.42
C CYS A 179 2.01 -7.49 5.08
N GLY A 180 0.75 -7.48 4.64
CA GLY A 180 -0.06 -6.27 4.59
C GLY A 180 -0.25 -5.69 5.99
N SER A 181 -0.52 -4.40 6.06
CA SER A 181 -0.76 -3.70 7.32
C SER A 181 -2.22 -3.30 7.50
N SER A 182 -2.58 -3.02 8.74
CA SER A 182 -3.80 -2.32 9.12
C SER A 182 -3.43 -1.02 9.84
N LEU A 183 -4.38 -0.13 10.01
CA LEU A 183 -4.20 1.11 10.75
C LEU A 183 -4.86 1.03 12.12
N PHE A 184 -4.32 1.77 13.06
CA PHE A 184 -4.93 2.08 14.35
C PHE A 184 -4.82 3.59 14.61
N VAL A 185 -5.67 4.13 15.46
CA VAL A 185 -5.56 5.52 15.91
C VAL A 185 -4.72 5.54 17.18
N ASN A 186 -3.63 6.30 17.16
CA ASN A 186 -2.84 6.55 18.35
C ASN A 186 -3.63 7.48 19.28
N GLU A 187 -3.91 7.04 20.50
CA GLU A 187 -4.76 7.78 21.45
C GLU A 187 -4.15 9.12 21.91
N GLU A 188 -2.82 9.21 21.91
CA GLU A 188 -2.10 10.41 22.34
C GLU A 188 -1.98 11.43 21.21
N THR A 189 -1.49 10.98 20.04
CA THR A 189 -1.19 11.86 18.89
C THR A 189 -2.41 12.09 17.99
N LYS A 190 -3.44 11.21 18.07
CA LYS A 190 -4.58 11.15 17.14
C LYS A 190 -4.19 10.84 15.70
N ALA A 191 -2.97 10.40 15.48
CA ALA A 191 -2.46 9.96 14.18
C ALA A 191 -2.87 8.53 13.87
N TYR A 192 -2.91 8.19 12.59
CA TYR A 192 -3.01 6.80 12.14
C TYR A 192 -1.63 6.16 12.17
N GLY A 193 -1.46 5.12 13.00
CA GLY A 193 -0.28 4.28 13.05
C GLY A 193 -0.47 2.99 12.25
N TYR A 194 0.64 2.35 11.85
CA TYR A 194 0.62 1.10 11.10
C TYR A 194 0.81 -0.09 12.02
N ARG A 195 -0.05 -1.10 11.86
CA ARG A 195 0.04 -2.37 12.57
C ARG A 195 0.34 -3.50 11.60
N LEU A 196 1.40 -4.24 11.89
CA LEU A 196 1.70 -5.50 11.21
C LEU A 196 0.90 -6.65 11.86
N VAL A 197 0.48 -7.63 11.08
CA VAL A 197 -0.27 -8.80 11.60
C VAL A 197 0.59 -9.64 12.53
N GLY A 198 1.90 -9.62 12.34
CA GLY A 198 2.90 -10.33 13.16
C GLY A 198 4.31 -9.91 12.79
N ASN A 199 5.29 -10.52 13.44
CA ASN A 199 6.70 -10.28 13.11
C ASN A 199 7.01 -10.73 11.69
N VAL A 200 7.79 -9.93 10.97
CA VAL A 200 8.25 -10.26 9.62
C VAL A 200 9.66 -10.81 9.69
N ALA A 201 9.86 -12.04 9.27
CA ALA A 201 11.18 -12.64 9.11
C ALA A 201 11.69 -12.37 7.68
N ALA A 202 12.89 -11.81 7.56
CA ALA A 202 13.51 -11.42 6.30
C ALA A 202 15.03 -11.56 6.35
N THR A 203 15.70 -11.20 5.26
CA THR A 203 17.15 -11.10 5.17
C THR A 203 17.56 -9.70 4.73
N LEU A 204 18.72 -9.23 5.18
CA LEU A 204 19.30 -7.96 4.77
C LEU A 204 19.99 -8.08 3.39
N PRO A 205 19.94 -7.03 2.55
CA PRO A 205 19.26 -5.76 2.79
C PRO A 205 17.74 -5.93 2.71
N LEU A 206 17.01 -5.36 3.67
CA LEU A 206 15.56 -5.37 3.70
C LEU A 206 15.01 -4.08 3.13
N TYR A 207 14.02 -4.18 2.24
CA TYR A 207 13.19 -3.07 1.78
C TYR A 207 11.74 -3.35 2.21
N THR A 208 11.14 -2.43 2.97
CA THR A 208 9.72 -2.57 3.37
C THR A 208 8.78 -2.26 2.20
N PRO A 209 7.50 -2.64 2.27
CA PRO A 209 6.48 -2.09 1.40
C PRO A 209 6.45 -0.55 1.46
N TRP A 210 5.91 0.06 0.41
CA TRP A 210 5.67 1.49 0.40
C TRP A 210 4.42 1.84 1.22
N ARG A 211 4.53 2.85 2.06
CA ARG A 211 3.39 3.55 2.66
C ARG A 211 3.02 4.70 1.73
N VAL A 212 1.78 4.73 1.27
CA VAL A 212 1.33 5.59 0.17
C VAL A 212 0.26 6.54 0.67
N LEU A 213 0.44 7.82 0.37
CA LEU A 213 -0.48 8.91 0.67
C LEU A 213 -0.85 9.60 -0.64
N MET A 214 -2.05 9.32 -1.18
CA MET A 214 -2.58 10.03 -2.35
C MET A 214 -3.38 11.24 -1.87
N VAL A 215 -3.22 12.38 -2.53
CA VAL A 215 -3.82 13.67 -2.12
C VAL A 215 -4.48 14.35 -3.30
N GLY A 216 -5.76 14.63 -3.22
CA GLY A 216 -6.46 15.37 -4.25
C GLY A 216 -7.97 15.21 -4.22
N SER A 217 -8.62 15.50 -5.36
CA SER A 217 -10.04 15.20 -5.54
C SER A 217 -10.28 13.68 -5.60
N LEU A 218 -11.52 13.24 -5.40
CA LEU A 218 -11.88 11.84 -5.57
C LEU A 218 -11.54 11.33 -6.97
N GLU A 219 -11.74 12.16 -7.98
CA GLU A 219 -11.39 11.83 -9.37
C GLU A 219 -9.89 11.58 -9.52
N SER A 220 -9.04 12.50 -9.01
CA SER A 220 -7.58 12.34 -9.11
C SER A 220 -7.08 11.10 -8.37
N ILE A 221 -7.66 10.78 -7.21
CA ILE A 221 -7.33 9.57 -6.45
C ILE A 221 -7.76 8.31 -7.22
N ALA A 222 -8.97 8.31 -7.80
CA ALA A 222 -9.48 7.18 -8.57
C ALA A 222 -8.66 6.93 -9.85
N GLU A 223 -8.15 7.98 -10.49
CA GLU A 223 -7.31 7.90 -11.68
C GLU A 223 -5.82 7.69 -11.40
N SER A 224 -5.40 7.87 -10.15
CA SER A 224 -4.00 7.70 -9.75
C SER A 224 -3.45 6.33 -10.14
N VAL A 225 -2.21 6.33 -10.57
CA VAL A 225 -1.43 5.14 -10.92
C VAL A 225 -0.18 4.98 -10.04
N ILE A 226 -0.16 5.66 -8.88
CA ILE A 226 0.97 5.59 -7.95
C ILE A 226 1.23 4.16 -7.50
N LEU A 227 0.17 3.37 -7.26
CA LEU A 227 0.34 1.97 -6.81
C LEU A 227 1.06 1.14 -7.87
N GLU A 228 0.66 1.27 -9.14
CA GLU A 228 1.31 0.59 -10.26
C GLU A 228 2.77 1.06 -10.40
N ASN A 229 3.00 2.37 -10.27
CA ASN A 229 4.32 3.00 -10.41
C ASN A 229 5.31 2.64 -9.28
N LEU A 230 4.81 2.24 -8.12
CA LEU A 230 5.63 1.86 -6.96
C LEU A 230 6.03 0.37 -6.96
N ASN A 231 5.40 -0.45 -7.80
CA ASN A 231 5.75 -1.86 -7.90
C ASN A 231 6.96 -2.07 -8.83
N ASP A 232 7.73 -3.10 -8.54
CA ASP A 232 8.85 -3.50 -9.39
C ASP A 232 8.35 -3.97 -10.76
N LYS A 233 9.21 -3.83 -11.75
CA LYS A 233 8.97 -4.41 -13.08
C LYS A 233 8.88 -5.93 -12.97
N THR A 234 8.08 -6.53 -13.84
CA THR A 234 7.98 -8.00 -13.88
C THR A 234 9.34 -8.65 -14.07
N ALA A 235 9.60 -9.72 -13.31
CA ALA A 235 10.78 -10.56 -13.49
C ALA A 235 10.63 -11.59 -14.64
N LEU A 236 9.42 -11.72 -15.20
CA LEU A 236 9.16 -12.63 -16.30
C LEU A 236 9.73 -12.09 -17.60
N THR A 237 10.53 -12.90 -18.28
CA THR A 237 11.18 -12.53 -19.54
C THR A 237 10.32 -12.82 -20.78
N ASN A 238 9.39 -13.77 -20.68
CA ASN A 238 8.45 -14.11 -21.75
C ASN A 238 7.02 -13.90 -21.30
N LEU A 239 6.36 -12.89 -21.80
CA LEU A 239 4.97 -12.54 -21.52
C LEU A 239 4.00 -12.87 -22.67
N SER A 240 4.45 -13.55 -23.73
CA SER A 240 3.64 -13.83 -24.92
C SER A 240 2.40 -14.68 -24.65
N TRP A 241 2.41 -15.44 -23.57
CA TRP A 241 1.30 -16.27 -23.12
C TRP A 241 0.27 -15.52 -22.26
N VAL A 242 0.62 -14.35 -21.72
CA VAL A 242 -0.30 -13.52 -20.92
C VAL A 242 -1.24 -12.78 -21.87
N LYS A 243 -2.49 -13.19 -21.87
CA LYS A 243 -3.54 -12.60 -22.70
C LYS A 243 -4.68 -12.15 -21.81
N PRO A 244 -4.93 -10.83 -21.72
CA PRO A 244 -6.13 -10.33 -21.07
C PRO A 244 -7.38 -10.84 -21.76
N GLY A 245 -8.45 -11.08 -20.99
CA GLY A 245 -9.69 -11.56 -21.56
C GLY A 245 -10.81 -11.57 -20.53
N ARG A 246 -11.99 -11.97 -20.94
CA ARG A 246 -13.17 -12.06 -20.10
C ARG A 246 -13.28 -13.47 -19.54
N ALA A 247 -13.60 -13.56 -18.26
CA ALA A 247 -13.78 -14.82 -17.58
C ALA A 247 -15.21 -14.95 -17.05
N VAL A 248 -15.79 -16.14 -17.14
CA VAL A 248 -16.95 -16.51 -16.32
C VAL A 248 -16.46 -17.21 -15.06
N TRP A 249 -17.13 -16.94 -13.98
CA TRP A 249 -16.85 -17.51 -12.67
C TRP A 249 -18.12 -18.09 -12.06
N ASN A 250 -18.07 -19.31 -11.57
CA ASN A 250 -19.25 -20.03 -11.06
C ASN A 250 -19.51 -19.82 -9.57
N PHE A 251 -18.71 -19.00 -8.88
CA PHE A 251 -18.92 -18.67 -7.48
C PHE A 251 -19.88 -17.46 -7.32
N GLY A 252 -20.83 -17.53 -6.41
CA GLY A 252 -21.73 -16.43 -6.08
C GLY A 252 -22.99 -16.36 -6.94
N GLY A 253 -23.26 -17.34 -7.81
CA GLY A 253 -24.54 -17.48 -8.47
C GLY A 253 -25.61 -18.10 -7.55
N GLU A 254 -26.91 -17.99 -7.94
CA GLU A 254 -28.02 -18.64 -7.23
C GLU A 254 -27.85 -20.17 -7.10
N ASP A 255 -27.00 -20.74 -7.96
CA ASP A 255 -26.68 -22.16 -8.02
C ASP A 255 -25.44 -22.57 -7.18
N PHE A 256 -25.09 -21.80 -6.13
CA PHE A 256 -24.02 -22.19 -5.22
C PHE A 256 -24.43 -23.39 -4.36
N HIS A 257 -24.69 -24.50 -5.03
CA HIS A 257 -25.01 -25.78 -4.45
C HIS A 257 -23.76 -26.64 -4.25
N SER A 258 -23.92 -27.73 -3.51
CA SER A 258 -22.86 -28.69 -3.21
C SER A 258 -22.19 -29.33 -4.46
N ASP A 259 -22.78 -29.16 -5.64
CA ASP A 259 -22.31 -29.70 -6.90
C ASP A 259 -21.63 -28.66 -7.85
N TYR A 260 -21.35 -27.43 -7.36
CA TYR A 260 -20.77 -26.39 -8.21
C TYR A 260 -19.42 -26.78 -8.85
N LEU A 261 -18.68 -27.69 -8.22
CA LEU A 261 -17.45 -28.30 -8.73
C LEU A 261 -17.70 -29.59 -9.52
N SER A 262 -18.96 -30.00 -9.74
CA SER A 262 -19.20 -31.17 -10.57
C SER A 262 -18.75 -30.92 -12.02
N MET A 263 -18.20 -31.94 -12.65
CA MET A 263 -17.75 -31.87 -14.04
C MET A 263 -18.89 -31.41 -14.99
N SER A 264 -20.12 -31.78 -14.67
CA SER A 264 -21.30 -31.37 -15.44
C SER A 264 -21.54 -29.87 -15.35
N ASN A 265 -21.40 -29.29 -14.16
CA ASN A 265 -21.56 -27.84 -13.94
C ASN A 265 -20.42 -27.03 -14.55
N ILE A 266 -19.17 -27.46 -14.31
CA ILE A 266 -17.99 -26.85 -14.94
C ILE A 266 -18.15 -26.77 -16.45
N LYS A 267 -18.58 -27.87 -17.11
CA LYS A 267 -18.82 -27.89 -18.56
C LYS A 267 -19.90 -26.89 -19.00
N LYS A 268 -20.99 -26.73 -18.25
CA LYS A 268 -22.03 -25.73 -18.56
C LYS A 268 -21.45 -24.30 -18.61
N TYR A 269 -20.64 -23.93 -17.62
CA TYR A 269 -20.01 -22.60 -17.60
C TYR A 269 -18.98 -22.41 -18.71
N ILE A 270 -18.18 -23.44 -19.03
CA ILE A 270 -17.25 -23.42 -20.14
C ILE A 270 -18.00 -23.26 -21.48
N ASP A 271 -19.07 -24.05 -21.70
CA ASP A 271 -19.88 -23.97 -22.91
C ASP A 271 -20.56 -22.60 -23.03
N TRP A 272 -21.05 -22.06 -21.94
CA TRP A 272 -21.62 -20.72 -21.92
C TRP A 272 -20.56 -19.64 -22.25
N ALA A 273 -19.40 -19.69 -21.64
CA ALA A 273 -18.29 -18.78 -21.96
C ALA A 273 -17.94 -18.82 -23.44
N LYS A 274 -17.84 -20.04 -24.00
CA LYS A 274 -17.59 -20.25 -25.43
C LYS A 274 -18.68 -19.64 -26.32
N GLN A 275 -19.96 -19.79 -25.95
CA GLN A 275 -21.09 -19.19 -26.69
C GLN A 275 -21.03 -17.67 -26.68
N GLN A 276 -20.58 -17.06 -25.54
CA GLN A 276 -20.42 -15.61 -25.42
C GLN A 276 -19.11 -15.09 -26.06
N GLY A 277 -18.24 -15.97 -26.54
CA GLY A 277 -16.91 -15.59 -27.04
C GLY A 277 -16.00 -15.09 -25.93
N TRP A 278 -16.15 -15.62 -24.73
CA TRP A 278 -15.26 -15.30 -23.60
C TRP A 278 -14.12 -16.30 -23.52
N GLU A 279 -12.96 -15.79 -23.12
CA GLU A 279 -11.69 -16.49 -23.26
C GLU A 279 -11.42 -17.46 -22.11
N TYR A 280 -11.99 -17.22 -20.91
CA TYR A 280 -11.64 -17.94 -19.69
C TYR A 280 -12.84 -18.41 -18.88
N PHE A 281 -12.61 -19.47 -18.13
CA PHE A 281 -13.43 -19.89 -17.01
C PHE A 281 -12.57 -19.90 -15.73
N THR A 282 -13.05 -19.28 -14.65
CA THR A 282 -12.38 -19.26 -13.36
C THR A 282 -12.96 -20.37 -12.48
N LEU A 283 -12.12 -21.32 -12.12
CA LEU A 283 -12.43 -22.36 -11.15
C LEU A 283 -12.06 -21.85 -9.76
N ASP A 284 -13.03 -21.87 -8.83
CA ASP A 284 -12.86 -21.37 -7.47
C ASP A 284 -12.20 -22.39 -6.53
N LYS A 285 -12.16 -22.07 -5.24
CA LYS A 285 -11.59 -22.88 -4.15
C LYS A 285 -12.08 -24.32 -4.15
N CYS A 286 -11.34 -25.16 -3.43
CA CYS A 286 -11.65 -26.59 -3.20
C CYS A 286 -11.48 -27.52 -4.41
N TRP A 287 -11.02 -27.02 -5.57
CA TRP A 287 -10.73 -27.87 -6.72
C TRP A 287 -9.60 -28.86 -6.41
N GLU A 288 -8.64 -28.49 -5.56
CA GLU A 288 -7.51 -29.30 -5.14
C GLU A 288 -7.89 -30.47 -4.21
N GLN A 289 -9.05 -30.38 -3.53
CA GLN A 289 -9.48 -31.39 -2.56
C GLN A 289 -10.03 -32.66 -3.22
N ASN A 290 -10.41 -32.59 -4.47
CA ASN A 290 -11.03 -33.68 -5.21
C ASN A 290 -10.06 -34.43 -6.16
N GLY A 291 -8.76 -34.13 -6.08
CA GLY A 291 -7.74 -34.83 -6.87
C GLY A 291 -7.83 -34.58 -8.38
N VAL A 292 -8.30 -33.41 -8.77
CA VAL A 292 -8.36 -32.95 -10.17
C VAL A 292 -7.02 -32.39 -10.60
#